data_66fefa523ef2bbfcd7072518c0bdedc1
#
_entry.id   66fefa523ef2bbfcd7072518c0bdedc1
#
_cell.length_a   1.000
_cell.length_b   1.000
_cell.length_c   1.000
_cell.angle_alpha   90.00
_cell.angle_beta   90.00
_cell.angle_gamma   90.00
#
_symmetry.space_group_name_H-M   'P 1'
#
loop_
_entity.id
_entity.type
_entity.pdbx_description
1 polymer ?
#
loop_
_entity_poly.entity_id
_entity_poly.type
_entity_poly.pdbx_seq_one_letter_code
_entity_poly.pdbx_strand_id
1 'polypeptide(L)'
;MSKATEMAKVSAKGGFHLLWGLVASTVISSVGTIILAGLLSSGDLGLYAIALAAPNLIANFRDWGINTAIVKYSAQYRSENNIAKIRSVFVAGFAFEIILGLALSLLSLFLSGFLATTFYNRPAITQLIQIASFFILTGALVSTATAAFTGMEKMHLNSIMLIIQSAFKTGLIIGLVLLGLGTLGAIDGFILAVLTAGIVGVLLVFTMYREFPNPSHIKLELMQTIKTMIKYGLPLSIGTILAGFLAYFYSFVMAFFVTDNSLIGSYSVSTNFVVLITFFATPVTTMLFPAFSKLDFAKEGELLKNVFQFSVKYSALIVVPVTFLVMALAHPGIFILFGSKYPEAPLFLVLQSVAYLFTAIGSLSAGNLINGQGFTKYNLMLTILTVAVGFPLSFVMVFQFGIIGLIVATSTVGVPSLLFALRFIKKNFGVSIDWHSSIKILFSSGLSGLLTYFSLSLLPSSSLLQLFTQLIFGVIIFAISFVLISIITRTINKTDLTNIRQIAKGFGPLSKLLNIFVNLIEILMKIFRV
;
A
#
# COMPACT_ATOMS: atom_id res chain seq x y z
N MET A 1 7.77 31.71 19.00
CA MET A 1 6.88 30.72 18.31
C MET A 1 6.18 29.90 19.38
N SER A 2 4.87 29.61 19.26
CA SER A 2 4.21 28.73 20.23
C SER A 2 4.75 27.30 20.08
N LYS A 3 4.82 26.54 21.18
CA LYS A 3 5.22 25.12 21.18
C LYS A 3 4.43 24.29 20.14
N ALA A 4 3.16 24.65 19.93
CA ALA A 4 2.30 24.03 18.91
C ALA A 4 2.78 24.30 17.47
N THR A 5 3.27 25.50 17.18
CA THR A 5 3.79 25.86 15.86
C THR A 5 5.09 25.13 15.55
N GLU A 6 5.94 24.95 16.55
CA GLU A 6 7.19 24.20 16.42
C GLU A 6 6.94 22.71 16.18
N MET A 7 6.02 22.10 16.95
CA MET A 7 5.59 20.71 16.75
C MET A 7 4.96 20.49 15.37
N ALA A 8 4.12 21.42 14.88
CA ALA A 8 3.53 21.34 13.55
C ALA A 8 4.60 21.40 12.44
N LYS A 9 5.64 22.26 12.61
CA LYS A 9 6.75 22.37 11.66
C LYS A 9 7.60 21.10 11.62
N VAL A 10 7.89 20.50 12.77
CA VAL A 10 8.65 19.23 12.87
C VAL A 10 7.86 18.10 12.21
N SER A 11 6.56 17.99 12.50
CA SER A 11 5.69 16.96 11.91
C SER A 11 5.58 17.11 10.39
N ALA A 12 5.42 18.35 9.89
CA ALA A 12 5.36 18.62 8.45
C ALA A 12 6.67 18.27 7.73
N LYS A 13 7.82 18.65 8.31
CA LYS A 13 9.14 18.32 7.77
C LYS A 13 9.40 16.81 7.77
N GLY A 14 9.05 16.14 8.87
CA GLY A 14 9.17 14.68 9.01
C GLY A 14 8.30 13.94 8.00
N GLY A 15 7.03 14.37 7.85
CA GLY A 15 6.10 13.82 6.85
C GLY A 15 6.60 13.98 5.42
N PHE A 16 7.19 15.14 5.09
CA PHE A 16 7.78 15.37 3.77
C PHE A 16 8.97 14.44 3.47
N HIS A 17 9.88 14.25 4.43
CA HIS A 17 10.98 13.30 4.26
C HIS A 17 10.47 11.88 4.04
N LEU A 18 9.49 11.44 4.84
CA LEU A 18 8.90 10.11 4.70
C LEU A 18 8.23 9.91 3.33
N LEU A 19 7.49 10.91 2.84
CA LEU A 19 6.86 10.85 1.50
C LEU A 19 7.90 10.70 0.39
N TRP A 20 8.99 11.47 0.43
CA TRP A 20 10.08 11.32 -0.54
C TRP A 20 10.75 9.95 -0.47
N GLY A 21 10.98 9.43 0.74
CA GLY A 21 11.49 8.08 0.93
C GLY A 21 10.56 7.01 0.34
N LEU A 22 9.26 7.13 0.57
CA LEU A 22 8.24 6.23 0.02
C LEU A 22 8.20 6.29 -1.52
N VAL A 23 8.19 7.49 -2.10
CA VAL A 23 8.17 7.65 -3.57
C VAL A 23 9.43 7.05 -4.18
N ALA A 24 10.61 7.40 -3.69
CA ALA A 24 11.88 6.88 -4.19
C ALA A 24 11.97 5.35 -4.06
N SER A 25 11.63 4.81 -2.89
CA SER A 25 11.65 3.36 -2.65
C SER A 25 10.65 2.61 -3.53
N THR A 26 9.46 3.19 -3.76
CA THR A 26 8.44 2.61 -4.65
C THR A 26 8.94 2.57 -6.09
N VAL A 27 9.51 3.65 -6.59
CA VAL A 27 10.08 3.71 -7.95
C VAL A 27 11.20 2.67 -8.10
N ILE A 28 12.17 2.64 -7.18
CA ILE A 28 13.29 1.67 -7.22
C ILE A 28 12.75 0.23 -7.19
N SER A 29 11.81 -0.07 -6.28
CA SER A 29 11.24 -1.41 -6.15
C SER A 29 10.42 -1.81 -7.38
N SER A 30 9.66 -0.88 -7.98
CA SER A 30 8.87 -1.16 -9.19
C SER A 30 9.78 -1.48 -10.38
N VAL A 31 10.82 -0.67 -10.59
CA VAL A 31 11.84 -0.95 -11.62
C VAL A 31 12.51 -2.31 -11.38
N GLY A 32 12.90 -2.59 -10.12
CA GLY A 32 13.48 -3.88 -9.75
C GLY A 32 12.56 -5.06 -10.04
N THR A 33 11.28 -4.94 -9.76
CA THR A 33 10.29 -5.99 -10.00
C THR A 33 10.03 -6.20 -11.49
N ILE A 34 10.00 -5.12 -12.29
CA ILE A 34 9.89 -5.22 -13.75
C ILE A 34 11.08 -5.96 -14.33
N ILE A 35 12.29 -5.62 -13.91
CA ILE A 35 13.52 -6.29 -14.38
C ILE A 35 13.50 -7.77 -13.95
N LEU A 36 13.14 -8.07 -12.71
CA LEU A 36 13.04 -9.45 -12.22
C LEU A 36 12.04 -10.26 -13.06
N ALA A 37 10.85 -9.73 -13.33
CA ALA A 37 9.84 -10.38 -14.16
C ALA A 37 10.33 -10.55 -15.62
N GLY A 38 11.18 -9.66 -16.11
CA GLY A 38 11.87 -9.82 -17.39
C GLY A 38 12.89 -10.96 -17.40
N LEU A 39 13.64 -11.14 -16.31
CA LEU A 39 14.72 -12.13 -16.21
C LEU A 39 14.20 -13.56 -15.93
N LEU A 40 13.24 -13.72 -15.02
CA LEU A 40 12.67 -15.03 -14.65
C LEU A 40 11.62 -15.50 -15.68
N SER A 41 11.42 -16.81 -15.81
CA SER A 41 10.26 -17.34 -16.51
C SER A 41 8.96 -17.00 -15.77
N SER A 42 7.80 -17.09 -16.45
CA SER A 42 6.51 -16.87 -15.78
C SER A 42 6.26 -17.86 -14.64
N GLY A 43 6.66 -19.12 -14.83
CA GLY A 43 6.59 -20.15 -13.79
C GLY A 43 7.51 -19.88 -12.60
N ASP A 44 8.75 -19.45 -12.86
CA ASP A 44 9.73 -19.13 -11.81
C ASP A 44 9.30 -17.91 -10.97
N LEU A 45 8.72 -16.90 -11.62
CA LEU A 45 8.14 -15.76 -10.88
C LEU A 45 6.95 -16.20 -10.02
N GLY A 46 6.15 -17.15 -10.50
CA GLY A 46 5.08 -17.78 -9.71
C GLY A 46 5.64 -18.54 -8.50
N LEU A 47 6.68 -19.33 -8.68
CA LEU A 47 7.36 -20.05 -7.58
C LEU A 47 7.96 -19.08 -6.54
N TYR A 48 8.55 -17.97 -7.00
CA TYR A 48 9.03 -16.90 -6.12
C TYR A 48 7.91 -16.34 -5.24
N ALA A 49 6.75 -16.06 -5.82
CA ALA A 49 5.59 -15.54 -5.09
C ALA A 49 5.02 -16.56 -4.09
N ILE A 50 4.93 -17.85 -4.47
CA ILE A 50 4.44 -18.92 -3.61
C ILE A 50 5.37 -19.16 -2.43
N ALA A 51 6.69 -19.19 -2.67
CA ALA A 51 7.67 -19.44 -1.63
C ALA A 51 7.63 -18.40 -0.49
N LEU A 52 7.24 -17.16 -0.81
CA LEU A 52 7.08 -16.09 0.17
C LEU A 52 5.70 -16.10 0.87
N ALA A 53 4.70 -16.81 0.33
CA ALA A 53 3.32 -16.72 0.84
C ALA A 53 3.19 -17.19 2.30
N ALA A 54 3.69 -18.38 2.63
CA ALA A 54 3.60 -18.93 3.99
C ALA A 54 4.50 -18.17 5.00
N PRO A 55 5.78 -17.86 4.71
CA PRO A 55 6.60 -17.04 5.60
C PRO A 55 5.98 -15.66 5.88
N ASN A 56 5.39 -14.99 4.90
CA ASN A 56 4.71 -13.71 5.09
C ASN A 56 3.47 -13.83 5.98
N LEU A 57 2.68 -14.91 5.81
CA LEU A 57 1.52 -15.17 6.66
C LEU A 57 1.95 -15.37 8.12
N ILE A 58 3.01 -16.14 8.36
CA ILE A 58 3.56 -16.36 9.70
C ILE A 58 4.16 -15.07 10.28
N ALA A 59 4.88 -14.28 9.46
CA ALA A 59 5.46 -13.00 9.87
C ALA A 59 4.43 -12.00 10.38
N ASN A 60 3.19 -12.06 9.89
CA ASN A 60 2.11 -11.18 10.32
C ASN A 60 1.76 -11.34 11.82
N PHE A 61 2.06 -12.50 12.40
CA PHE A 61 1.84 -12.75 13.83
C PHE A 61 3.03 -12.37 14.72
N ARG A 62 4.07 -11.75 14.19
CA ARG A 62 5.26 -11.39 14.95
C ARG A 62 5.04 -10.15 15.82
N ASP A 63 4.42 -9.11 15.26
CA ASP A 63 4.23 -7.83 15.96
C ASP A 63 2.92 -7.83 16.77
N TRP A 64 3.04 -8.07 18.07
CA TRP A 64 1.93 -7.96 19.03
C TRP A 64 1.70 -6.51 19.48
N GLY A 65 1.96 -5.55 18.60
CA GLY A 65 1.85 -4.12 18.88
C GLY A 65 3.07 -3.53 19.58
N ILE A 66 4.16 -4.29 19.64
CA ILE A 66 5.42 -3.84 20.23
C ILE A 66 5.96 -2.63 19.47
N ASN A 67 5.91 -2.63 18.14
CA ASN A 67 6.37 -1.50 17.34
C ASN A 67 5.53 -0.23 17.59
N THR A 68 4.21 -0.38 17.73
CA THR A 68 3.32 0.72 18.12
C THR A 68 3.63 1.24 19.53
N ALA A 69 3.95 0.34 20.45
CA ALA A 69 4.34 0.70 21.81
C ALA A 69 5.72 1.40 21.86
N ILE A 70 6.70 0.96 21.06
CA ILE A 70 8.00 1.64 20.90
C ILE A 70 7.76 3.09 20.49
N VAL A 71 6.97 3.33 19.44
CA VAL A 71 6.66 4.69 18.96
C VAL A 71 6.07 5.54 20.07
N LYS A 72 5.03 5.04 20.74
CA LYS A 72 4.34 5.79 21.80
C LYS A 72 5.26 6.11 22.98
N TYR A 73 5.85 5.07 23.58
CA TYR A 73 6.59 5.24 24.81
C TYR A 73 7.92 5.97 24.60
N SER A 74 8.57 5.82 23.44
CA SER A 74 9.75 6.61 23.11
C SER A 74 9.43 8.10 22.98
N ALA A 75 8.33 8.44 22.30
CA ALA A 75 7.88 9.83 22.18
C ALA A 75 7.49 10.41 23.54
N GLN A 76 6.74 9.65 24.37
CA GLN A 76 6.34 10.05 25.70
C GLN A 76 7.56 10.30 26.60
N TYR A 77 8.47 9.33 26.74
CA TYR A 77 9.63 9.44 27.63
C TYR A 77 10.64 10.48 27.14
N ARG A 78 10.66 10.74 25.83
CA ARG A 78 11.44 11.86 25.28
C ARG A 78 10.88 13.21 25.75
N SER A 79 9.57 13.38 25.76
CA SER A 79 8.92 14.61 26.28
C SER A 79 9.13 14.80 27.79
N GLU A 80 9.29 13.69 28.51
CA GLU A 80 9.60 13.65 29.95
C GLU A 80 11.12 13.75 30.24
N ASN A 81 11.99 13.83 29.21
CA ASN A 81 13.45 13.76 29.32
C ASN A 81 13.95 12.50 30.06
N ASN A 82 13.19 11.41 30.04
CA ASN A 82 13.51 10.16 30.75
C ASN A 82 14.24 9.18 29.84
N ILE A 83 15.53 9.41 29.66
CA ILE A 83 16.41 8.64 28.78
C ILE A 83 16.51 7.17 29.23
N ALA A 84 16.50 6.91 30.54
CA ALA A 84 16.55 5.57 31.08
C ALA A 84 15.40 4.68 30.58
N LYS A 85 14.18 5.21 30.60
CA LYS A 85 13.00 4.50 30.11
C LYS A 85 13.00 4.34 28.58
N ILE A 86 13.53 5.31 27.81
CA ILE A 86 13.70 5.15 26.35
C ILE A 86 14.61 3.96 26.05
N ARG A 87 15.76 3.85 26.75
CA ARG A 87 16.68 2.71 26.63
C ARG A 87 15.99 1.38 26.94
N SER A 88 15.22 1.33 28.04
CA SER A 88 14.46 0.13 28.42
C SER A 88 13.46 -0.28 27.34
N VAL A 89 12.76 0.68 26.74
CA VAL A 89 11.80 0.43 25.65
C VAL A 89 12.49 -0.12 24.40
N PHE A 90 13.65 0.45 24.01
CA PHE A 90 14.39 -0.05 22.86
C PHE A 90 14.92 -1.46 23.10
N VAL A 91 15.60 -1.70 24.22
CA VAL A 91 16.16 -3.03 24.53
C VAL A 91 15.04 -4.08 24.65
N ALA A 92 13.94 -3.75 25.34
CA ALA A 92 12.80 -4.65 25.52
C ALA A 92 12.10 -4.93 24.18
N GLY A 93 11.92 -3.92 23.34
CA GLY A 93 11.31 -4.05 22.02
C GLY A 93 12.14 -4.91 21.07
N PHE A 94 13.45 -4.62 20.95
CA PHE A 94 14.35 -5.44 20.14
C PHE A 94 14.45 -6.88 20.66
N ALA A 95 14.57 -7.08 21.98
CA ALA A 95 14.63 -8.42 22.57
C ALA A 95 13.37 -9.23 22.25
N PHE A 96 12.18 -8.65 22.42
CA PHE A 96 10.91 -9.31 22.09
C PHE A 96 10.82 -9.68 20.62
N GLU A 97 11.05 -8.72 19.74
CA GLU A 97 10.93 -8.90 18.28
C GLU A 97 11.97 -9.90 17.73
N ILE A 98 13.19 -9.91 18.26
CA ILE A 98 14.22 -10.89 17.87
C ILE A 98 13.84 -12.28 18.36
N ILE A 99 13.44 -12.42 19.64
CA ILE A 99 13.07 -13.72 20.20
C ILE A 99 11.86 -14.31 19.47
N LEU A 100 10.81 -13.53 19.29
CA LEU A 100 9.60 -14.00 18.61
C LEU A 100 9.85 -14.18 17.09
N GLY A 101 10.60 -13.28 16.47
CA GLY A 101 11.02 -13.38 15.08
C GLY A 101 11.85 -14.64 14.82
N LEU A 102 12.79 -14.98 15.71
CA LEU A 102 13.56 -16.21 15.63
C LEU A 102 12.69 -17.46 15.83
N ALA A 103 11.80 -17.45 16.83
CA ALA A 103 10.90 -18.57 17.10
C ALA A 103 9.97 -18.84 15.90
N LEU A 104 9.37 -17.81 15.33
CA LEU A 104 8.49 -17.94 14.15
C LEU A 104 9.28 -18.29 12.89
N SER A 105 10.52 -17.79 12.74
CA SER A 105 11.40 -18.16 11.63
C SER A 105 11.76 -19.65 11.69
N LEU A 106 12.12 -20.16 12.86
CA LEU A 106 12.36 -21.60 13.08
C LEU A 106 11.10 -22.43 12.84
N LEU A 107 9.95 -21.98 13.33
CA LEU A 107 8.65 -22.65 13.07
C LEU A 107 8.39 -22.75 11.56
N SER A 108 8.55 -21.64 10.82
CA SER A 108 8.39 -21.62 9.36
C SER A 108 9.39 -22.55 8.65
N LEU A 109 10.64 -22.57 9.12
CA LEU A 109 11.68 -23.46 8.61
C LEU A 109 11.31 -24.94 8.79
N PHE A 110 10.85 -25.34 9.99
CA PHE A 110 10.44 -26.71 10.28
C PHE A 110 9.19 -27.12 9.49
N LEU A 111 8.26 -26.19 9.28
CA LEU A 111 7.05 -26.43 8.50
C LEU A 111 7.29 -26.42 6.99
N SER A 112 8.43 -25.96 6.51
CA SER A 112 8.72 -25.74 5.08
C SER A 112 8.52 -27.00 4.23
N GLY A 113 9.01 -28.14 4.71
CA GLY A 113 8.84 -29.44 4.03
C GLY A 113 7.36 -29.84 3.94
N PHE A 114 6.62 -29.75 5.04
CA PHE A 114 5.19 -30.05 5.07
C PHE A 114 4.39 -29.10 4.15
N LEU A 115 4.69 -27.81 4.20
CA LEU A 115 4.04 -26.82 3.35
C LEU A 115 4.31 -27.08 1.86
N ALA A 116 5.55 -27.35 1.50
CA ALA A 116 5.92 -27.59 0.11
C ALA A 116 5.34 -28.89 -0.46
N THR A 117 5.40 -29.99 0.30
CA THR A 117 5.02 -31.31 -0.19
C THR A 117 3.52 -31.59 -0.03
N THR A 118 2.96 -31.35 1.16
CA THR A 118 1.60 -31.74 1.49
C THR A 118 0.59 -30.63 1.17
N PHE A 119 0.96 -29.37 1.44
CA PHE A 119 0.03 -28.25 1.24
C PHE A 119 0.03 -27.74 -0.21
N TYR A 120 1.21 -27.42 -0.72
CA TYR A 120 1.31 -26.83 -2.07
C TYR A 120 1.50 -27.87 -3.18
N ASN A 121 1.77 -29.13 -2.81
CA ASN A 121 2.08 -30.22 -3.74
C ASN A 121 3.22 -29.84 -4.72
N ARG A 122 4.23 -29.15 -4.22
CA ARG A 122 5.40 -28.64 -4.97
C ARG A 122 6.70 -28.90 -4.18
N PRO A 123 7.18 -30.14 -4.12
CA PRO A 123 8.39 -30.50 -3.34
C PRO A 123 9.62 -29.65 -3.71
N ALA A 124 9.71 -29.22 -4.97
CA ALA A 124 10.83 -28.42 -5.49
C ALA A 124 10.99 -27.05 -4.79
N ILE A 125 9.95 -26.51 -4.18
CA ILE A 125 10.04 -25.20 -3.48
C ILE A 125 10.41 -25.30 -2.00
N THR A 126 10.67 -26.50 -1.48
CA THR A 126 11.05 -26.66 -0.06
C THR A 126 12.21 -25.77 0.34
N GLN A 127 13.29 -25.80 -0.44
CA GLN A 127 14.47 -24.97 -0.20
C GLN A 127 14.15 -23.47 -0.29
N LEU A 128 13.28 -23.08 -1.23
CA LEU A 128 12.87 -21.69 -1.38
C LEU A 128 12.11 -21.20 -0.14
N ILE A 129 11.19 -22.01 0.43
CA ILE A 129 10.46 -21.68 1.66
C ILE A 129 11.42 -21.65 2.86
N GLN A 130 12.38 -22.57 2.93
CA GLN A 130 13.39 -22.58 3.99
C GLN A 130 14.17 -21.28 4.06
N ILE A 131 14.69 -20.81 2.94
CA ILE A 131 15.41 -19.53 2.85
C ILE A 131 14.46 -18.36 3.14
N ALA A 132 13.26 -18.37 2.55
CA ALA A 132 12.26 -17.33 2.77
C ALA A 132 11.84 -17.20 4.24
N SER A 133 11.94 -18.28 5.05
CA SER A 133 11.62 -18.26 6.47
C SER A 133 12.49 -17.29 7.27
N PHE A 134 13.71 -17.01 6.83
CA PHE A 134 14.59 -16.01 7.47
C PHE A 134 14.07 -14.57 7.33
N PHE A 135 13.15 -14.32 6.38
CA PHE A 135 12.46 -13.02 6.28
C PHE A 135 11.79 -12.59 7.59
N ILE A 136 11.26 -13.54 8.36
CA ILE A 136 10.54 -13.25 9.60
C ILE A 136 11.46 -12.57 10.62
N LEU A 137 12.67 -13.12 10.80
CA LEU A 137 13.67 -12.55 11.70
C LEU A 137 14.27 -11.25 11.16
N THR A 138 14.66 -11.23 9.88
CA THR A 138 15.28 -10.04 9.27
C THR A 138 14.31 -8.87 9.21
N GLY A 139 13.04 -9.14 8.92
CA GLY A 139 11.96 -8.15 8.96
C GLY A 139 11.71 -7.58 10.37
N ALA A 140 11.95 -8.36 11.45
CA ALA A 140 11.88 -7.88 12.82
C ALA A 140 12.86 -6.73 13.07
N LEU A 141 14.10 -6.88 12.61
CA LEU A 141 15.14 -5.85 12.78
C LEU A 141 14.74 -4.55 12.08
N VAL A 142 14.22 -4.63 10.84
CA VAL A 142 13.79 -3.46 10.07
C VAL A 142 12.61 -2.76 10.74
N SER A 143 11.56 -3.51 11.12
CA SER A 143 10.35 -2.90 11.70
C SER A 143 10.62 -2.24 13.04
N THR A 144 11.44 -2.87 13.90
CA THR A 144 11.78 -2.33 15.22
C THR A 144 12.66 -1.08 15.12
N ALA A 145 13.63 -1.06 14.19
CA ALA A 145 14.42 0.12 13.93
C ALA A 145 13.57 1.29 13.42
N THR A 146 12.66 1.01 12.48
CA THR A 146 11.72 2.00 11.93
C THR A 146 10.79 2.57 13.02
N ALA A 147 10.31 1.73 13.94
CA ALA A 147 9.51 2.17 15.08
C ALA A 147 10.31 3.07 16.03
N ALA A 148 11.58 2.73 16.31
CA ALA A 148 12.47 3.55 17.12
C ALA A 148 12.71 4.93 16.48
N PHE A 149 12.99 5.01 15.18
CA PHE A 149 13.15 6.27 14.46
C PHE A 149 11.88 7.11 14.49
N THR A 150 10.71 6.48 14.32
CA THR A 150 9.41 7.16 14.38
C THR A 150 9.17 7.74 15.75
N GLY A 151 9.39 6.97 16.83
CA GLY A 151 9.21 7.42 18.20
C GLY A 151 10.18 8.54 18.61
N MET A 152 11.36 8.59 17.99
CA MET A 152 12.35 9.66 18.18
C MET A 152 12.18 10.83 17.21
N GLU A 153 11.12 10.84 16.37
CA GLU A 153 10.85 11.85 15.33
C GLU A 153 11.98 12.00 14.30
N LYS A 154 12.83 10.98 14.14
CA LYS A 154 13.92 10.95 13.14
C LYS A 154 13.41 10.35 11.81
N MET A 155 12.33 10.91 11.23
CA MET A 155 11.66 10.39 10.02
C MET A 155 12.57 10.30 8.78
N HIS A 156 13.63 11.12 8.72
CA HIS A 156 14.64 11.04 7.66
C HIS A 156 15.38 9.70 7.66
N LEU A 157 15.59 9.08 8.85
CA LEU A 157 16.21 7.76 8.96
C LEU A 157 15.27 6.66 8.41
N ASN A 158 13.94 6.80 8.60
CA ASN A 158 12.98 5.91 7.98
C ASN A 158 13.05 5.97 6.45
N SER A 159 13.19 7.18 5.89
CA SER A 159 13.34 7.36 4.44
C SER A 159 14.61 6.72 3.92
N ILE A 160 15.73 6.89 4.62
CA ILE A 160 17.01 6.25 4.29
C ILE A 160 16.86 4.73 4.31
N MET A 161 16.22 4.18 5.34
CA MET A 161 15.98 2.73 5.46
C MET A 161 15.17 2.19 4.28
N LEU A 162 14.08 2.87 3.90
CA LEU A 162 13.26 2.49 2.75
C LEU A 162 14.04 2.49 1.44
N ILE A 163 14.87 3.52 1.22
CA ILE A 163 15.69 3.63 0.01
C ILE A 163 16.79 2.56 0.00
N ILE A 164 17.50 2.36 1.11
CA ILE A 164 18.53 1.32 1.24
C ILE A 164 17.91 -0.05 0.96
N GLN A 165 16.82 -0.39 1.63
CA GLN A 165 16.14 -1.68 1.44
C GLN A 165 15.73 -1.89 -0.02
N SER A 166 15.16 -0.89 -0.68
CA SER A 166 14.72 -0.97 -2.07
C SER A 166 15.89 -1.09 -3.03
N ALA A 167 16.97 -0.32 -2.81
CA ALA A 167 18.16 -0.35 -3.66
C ALA A 167 18.89 -1.70 -3.55
N PHE A 168 19.12 -2.18 -2.33
CA PHE A 168 19.75 -3.50 -2.11
C PHE A 168 18.85 -4.62 -2.60
N LYS A 169 17.53 -4.56 -2.38
CA LYS A 169 16.58 -5.54 -2.92
C LYS A 169 16.69 -5.63 -4.44
N THR A 170 16.62 -4.49 -5.12
CA THR A 170 16.74 -4.45 -6.58
C THR A 170 18.10 -4.95 -7.05
N GLY A 171 19.18 -4.46 -6.47
CA GLY A 171 20.54 -4.80 -6.88
C GLY A 171 20.89 -6.27 -6.63
N LEU A 172 20.60 -6.79 -5.42
CA LEU A 172 20.94 -8.17 -5.06
C LEU A 172 20.07 -9.19 -5.80
N ILE A 173 18.76 -8.94 -5.93
CA ILE A 173 17.88 -9.83 -6.68
C ILE A 173 18.36 -9.92 -8.14
N ILE A 174 18.54 -8.79 -8.80
CA ILE A 174 18.98 -8.77 -10.20
C ILE A 174 20.37 -9.39 -10.35
N GLY A 175 21.31 -9.02 -9.48
CA GLY A 175 22.66 -9.54 -9.51
C GLY A 175 22.72 -11.07 -9.37
N LEU A 176 22.03 -11.62 -8.36
CA LEU A 176 22.04 -13.08 -8.12
C LEU A 176 21.30 -13.86 -9.21
N VAL A 177 20.22 -13.29 -9.77
CA VAL A 177 19.52 -13.92 -10.91
C VAL A 177 20.39 -13.92 -12.16
N LEU A 178 21.11 -12.83 -12.44
CA LEU A 178 22.06 -12.75 -13.58
C LEU A 178 23.25 -13.69 -13.42
N LEU A 179 23.65 -14.02 -12.19
CA LEU A 179 24.65 -15.06 -11.91
C LEU A 179 24.13 -16.49 -12.13
N GLY A 180 22.90 -16.66 -12.63
CA GLY A 180 22.32 -17.96 -12.97
C GLY A 180 21.63 -18.68 -11.83
N LEU A 181 21.43 -18.05 -10.66
CA LEU A 181 20.77 -18.68 -9.50
C LEU A 181 19.22 -18.71 -9.63
N GLY A 182 18.65 -18.11 -10.69
CA GLY A 182 17.21 -18.16 -10.97
C GLY A 182 16.34 -17.74 -9.79
N THR A 183 15.31 -18.52 -9.48
CA THR A 183 14.37 -18.25 -8.38
C THR A 183 15.05 -18.28 -7.00
N LEU A 184 16.07 -19.15 -6.79
CA LEU A 184 16.87 -19.16 -5.57
C LEU A 184 17.56 -17.80 -5.36
N GLY A 185 18.24 -17.32 -6.41
CA GLY A 185 18.90 -16.01 -6.35
C GLY A 185 17.95 -14.85 -6.08
N ALA A 186 16.72 -14.94 -6.58
CA ALA A 186 15.70 -13.94 -6.30
C ALA A 186 15.29 -13.91 -4.82
N ILE A 187 15.11 -15.08 -4.18
CA ILE A 187 14.77 -15.18 -2.75
C ILE A 187 15.97 -14.81 -1.88
N ASP A 188 17.15 -15.32 -2.18
CA ASP A 188 18.37 -14.96 -1.45
C ASP A 188 18.62 -13.45 -1.49
N GLY A 189 18.52 -12.85 -2.68
CA GLY A 189 18.68 -11.41 -2.88
C GLY A 189 17.65 -10.60 -2.05
N PHE A 190 16.41 -11.07 -1.99
CA PHE A 190 15.37 -10.45 -1.17
C PHE A 190 15.71 -10.52 0.32
N ILE A 191 16.07 -11.70 0.83
CA ILE A 191 16.41 -11.90 2.25
C ILE A 191 17.66 -11.11 2.65
N LEU A 192 18.71 -11.16 1.82
CA LEU A 192 19.95 -10.41 2.08
C LEU A 192 19.71 -8.89 2.08
N ALA A 193 18.84 -8.40 1.21
CA ALA A 193 18.48 -6.97 1.21
C ALA A 193 17.76 -6.55 2.49
N VAL A 194 16.81 -7.36 2.96
CA VAL A 194 16.10 -7.08 4.21
C VAL A 194 17.04 -7.20 5.41
N LEU A 195 17.93 -8.19 5.40
CA LEU A 195 18.97 -8.35 6.42
C LEU A 195 19.91 -7.14 6.46
N THR A 196 20.41 -6.70 5.31
CA THR A 196 21.28 -5.52 5.20
C THR A 196 20.60 -4.28 5.74
N ALA A 197 19.34 -4.03 5.33
CA ALA A 197 18.56 -2.93 5.88
C ALA A 197 18.36 -3.07 7.40
N GLY A 198 18.07 -4.28 7.89
CA GLY A 198 17.91 -4.56 9.31
C GLY A 198 19.20 -4.26 10.11
N ILE A 199 20.36 -4.71 9.62
CA ILE A 199 21.65 -4.44 10.24
C ILE A 199 21.94 -2.93 10.28
N VAL A 200 21.76 -2.23 9.14
CA VAL A 200 21.92 -0.77 9.08
C VAL A 200 20.97 -0.07 10.06
N GLY A 201 19.71 -0.50 10.12
CA GLY A 201 18.73 0.03 11.06
C GLY A 201 19.16 -0.14 12.52
N VAL A 202 19.59 -1.34 12.91
CA VAL A 202 20.09 -1.62 14.26
C VAL A 202 21.33 -0.79 14.59
N LEU A 203 22.27 -0.66 13.65
CA LEU A 203 23.48 0.18 13.84
C LEU A 203 23.11 1.65 14.04
N LEU A 204 22.16 2.18 13.26
CA LEU A 204 21.69 3.56 13.42
C LEU A 204 20.94 3.76 14.75
N VAL A 205 20.14 2.79 15.21
CA VAL A 205 19.54 2.85 16.55
C VAL A 205 20.62 2.78 17.63
N PHE A 206 21.65 1.97 17.44
CA PHE A 206 22.76 1.86 18.38
C PHE A 206 23.57 3.16 18.47
N THR A 207 23.82 3.87 17.38
CA THR A 207 24.45 5.20 17.43
C THR A 207 23.60 6.18 18.24
N MET A 208 22.28 6.20 18.01
CA MET A 208 21.35 7.01 18.80
C MET A 208 21.36 6.63 20.29
N TYR A 209 21.44 5.32 20.58
CA TYR A 209 21.52 4.82 21.94
C TYR A 209 22.79 5.27 22.65
N ARG A 210 23.93 5.37 21.94
CA ARG A 210 25.21 5.85 22.48
C ARG A 210 25.22 7.34 22.78
N GLU A 211 24.46 8.15 22.04
CA GLU A 211 24.34 9.60 22.30
C GLU A 211 23.62 9.90 23.62
N PHE A 212 22.90 8.93 24.20
CA PHE A 212 22.23 9.11 25.47
C PHE A 212 23.23 9.01 26.65
N PRO A 213 23.16 9.96 27.61
CA PRO A 213 24.00 9.90 28.83
C PRO A 213 23.88 8.54 29.53
N ASN A 214 25.00 8.04 30.03
CA ASN A 214 25.04 6.74 30.71
C ASN A 214 24.59 6.93 32.17
N PRO A 215 23.37 6.56 32.57
CA PRO A 215 23.00 6.62 33.97
C PRO A 215 23.60 5.40 34.68
N SER A 216 24.41 5.64 35.67
CA SER A 216 25.27 4.67 36.37
C SER A 216 24.55 3.50 37.04
N HIS A 217 23.20 3.46 37.13
CA HIS A 217 22.44 2.41 37.82
C HIS A 217 21.04 2.19 37.25
N ILE A 218 20.88 1.84 35.94
CA ILE A 218 19.59 1.42 35.44
C ILE A 218 19.44 -0.09 35.62
N LYS A 219 18.59 -0.52 36.53
CA LYS A 219 18.00 -1.86 36.47
C LYS A 219 17.00 -1.88 35.26
N LEU A 220 17.38 -2.55 34.18
CA LEU A 220 16.49 -2.78 33.04
C LEU A 220 15.44 -3.80 33.47
N GLU A 221 14.26 -3.35 33.85
CA GLU A 221 13.09 -4.22 34.12
C GLU A 221 12.45 -4.67 32.81
N LEU A 222 13.19 -5.48 32.03
CA LEU A 222 12.81 -5.87 30.67
C LEU A 222 11.44 -6.51 30.61
N MET A 223 11.18 -7.48 31.52
CA MET A 223 9.90 -8.22 31.52
C MET A 223 8.71 -7.31 31.85
N GLN A 224 8.87 -6.38 32.79
CA GLN A 224 7.82 -5.41 33.13
C GLN A 224 7.57 -4.43 32.00
N THR A 225 8.64 -3.98 31.31
CA THR A 225 8.55 -3.12 30.14
C THR A 225 7.83 -3.84 29.01
N ILE A 226 8.18 -5.10 28.68
CA ILE A 226 7.51 -5.91 27.66
C ILE A 226 6.02 -6.08 27.98
N LYS A 227 5.67 -6.45 29.24
CA LYS A 227 4.26 -6.56 29.65
C LYS A 227 3.49 -5.25 29.44
N THR A 228 4.09 -4.11 29.77
CA THR A 228 3.49 -2.78 29.58
C THR A 228 3.29 -2.49 28.10
N MET A 229 4.28 -2.81 27.27
CA MET A 229 4.22 -2.62 25.81
C MET A 229 3.14 -3.50 25.16
N ILE A 230 3.05 -4.78 25.52
CA ILE A 230 2.01 -5.70 25.02
C ILE A 230 0.62 -5.25 25.47
N LYS A 231 0.45 -4.87 26.75
CA LYS A 231 -0.84 -4.40 27.27
C LYS A 231 -1.38 -3.19 26.51
N TYR A 232 -0.48 -2.31 26.06
CA TYR A 232 -0.84 -1.15 25.26
C TYR A 232 -0.97 -1.50 23.76
N GLY A 233 -0.01 -2.20 23.20
CA GLY A 233 0.13 -2.40 21.76
C GLY A 233 -0.83 -3.44 21.20
N LEU A 234 -1.01 -4.58 21.88
CA LEU A 234 -1.82 -5.68 21.37
C LEU A 234 -3.26 -5.29 21.03
N PRO A 235 -4.02 -4.57 21.89
CA PRO A 235 -5.38 -4.15 21.55
C PRO A 235 -5.45 -3.24 20.31
N LEU A 236 -4.43 -2.41 20.09
CA LEU A 236 -4.36 -1.52 18.94
C LEU A 236 -4.00 -2.26 17.66
N SER A 237 -3.20 -3.33 17.77
CA SER A 237 -2.70 -4.08 16.61
C SER A 237 -3.64 -5.20 16.15
N ILE A 238 -4.66 -5.56 16.91
CA ILE A 238 -5.61 -6.62 16.51
C ILE A 238 -6.20 -6.34 15.12
N GLY A 239 -6.62 -5.11 14.85
CA GLY A 239 -7.19 -4.74 13.57
C GLY A 239 -6.20 -4.87 12.41
N THR A 240 -4.95 -4.45 12.61
CA THR A 240 -3.89 -4.55 11.60
C THR A 240 -3.42 -5.99 11.39
N ILE A 241 -3.33 -6.78 12.46
CA ILE A 241 -3.03 -8.22 12.39
C ILE A 241 -4.10 -8.96 11.60
N LEU A 242 -5.39 -8.71 11.89
CA LEU A 242 -6.50 -9.34 11.18
C LEU A 242 -6.54 -8.95 9.69
N ALA A 243 -6.35 -7.67 9.37
CA ALA A 243 -6.30 -7.22 7.99
C ALA A 243 -5.09 -7.80 7.23
N GLY A 244 -3.92 -7.82 7.86
CA GLY A 244 -2.72 -8.42 7.32
C GLY A 244 -2.85 -9.94 7.14
N PHE A 245 -3.45 -10.63 8.13
CA PHE A 245 -3.75 -12.05 8.01
C PHE A 245 -4.59 -12.34 6.76
N LEU A 246 -5.66 -11.60 6.54
CA LEU A 246 -6.50 -11.79 5.35
C LEU A 246 -5.72 -11.56 4.06
N ALA A 247 -4.91 -10.49 4.00
CA ALA A 247 -4.11 -10.18 2.81
C ALA A 247 -3.10 -11.29 2.46
N TYR A 248 -2.39 -11.81 3.44
CA TYR A 248 -1.44 -12.92 3.22
C TYR A 248 -2.14 -14.26 3.02
N PHE A 249 -3.31 -14.46 3.63
CA PHE A 249 -4.15 -15.64 3.44
C PHE A 249 -4.59 -15.78 1.98
N TYR A 250 -4.88 -14.70 1.28
CA TYR A 250 -5.18 -14.74 -0.16
C TYR A 250 -4.05 -15.36 -0.98
N SER A 251 -2.81 -14.97 -0.71
CA SER A 251 -1.64 -15.55 -1.38
C SER A 251 -1.45 -17.03 -1.03
N PHE A 252 -1.74 -17.38 0.23
CA PHE A 252 -1.66 -18.76 0.70
C PHE A 252 -2.71 -19.65 0.02
N VAL A 253 -3.98 -19.23 -0.04
CA VAL A 253 -5.07 -19.95 -0.70
C VAL A 253 -4.84 -20.06 -2.21
N MET A 254 -4.32 -19.00 -2.84
CA MET A 254 -3.91 -19.06 -4.25
C MET A 254 -2.85 -20.13 -4.48
N ALA A 255 -1.80 -20.15 -3.65
CA ALA A 255 -0.74 -21.14 -3.77
C ALA A 255 -1.21 -22.58 -3.55
N PHE A 256 -2.26 -22.77 -2.74
CA PHE A 256 -2.87 -24.06 -2.45
C PHE A 256 -3.72 -24.61 -3.62
N PHE A 257 -4.59 -23.80 -4.20
CA PHE A 257 -5.54 -24.25 -5.21
C PHE A 257 -5.07 -24.09 -6.65
N VAL A 258 -4.23 -23.10 -6.94
CA VAL A 258 -3.77 -22.82 -8.30
C VAL A 258 -2.49 -23.60 -8.57
N THR A 259 -2.57 -24.63 -9.40
CA THR A 259 -1.42 -25.51 -9.73
C THR A 259 -0.49 -24.93 -10.79
N ASP A 260 -1.00 -24.09 -11.69
CA ASP A 260 -0.19 -23.47 -12.75
C ASP A 260 0.60 -22.27 -12.21
N ASN A 261 1.91 -22.44 -12.13
CA ASN A 261 2.81 -21.40 -11.65
C ASN A 261 2.87 -20.18 -12.60
N SER A 262 2.63 -20.37 -13.91
CA SER A 262 2.65 -19.28 -14.89
C SER A 262 1.47 -18.33 -14.69
N LEU A 263 0.30 -18.85 -14.30
CA LEU A 263 -0.85 -18.04 -13.94
C LEU A 263 -0.54 -17.20 -12.68
N ILE A 264 0.13 -17.79 -11.68
CA ILE A 264 0.55 -17.07 -10.46
C ILE A 264 1.59 -16.01 -10.80
N GLY A 265 2.52 -16.29 -11.73
CA GLY A 265 3.45 -15.30 -12.26
C GLY A 265 2.73 -14.14 -12.96
N SER A 266 1.75 -14.42 -13.81
CA SER A 266 0.92 -13.41 -14.47
C SER A 266 0.12 -12.55 -13.46
N TYR A 267 -0.42 -13.17 -12.40
CA TYR A 267 -1.07 -12.46 -11.31
C TYR A 267 -0.09 -11.56 -10.55
N SER A 268 1.13 -12.04 -10.29
CA SER A 268 2.17 -11.24 -9.63
C SER A 268 2.56 -10.02 -10.45
N VAL A 269 2.72 -10.17 -11.78
CA VAL A 269 2.97 -9.05 -12.68
C VAL A 269 1.82 -8.06 -12.63
N SER A 270 0.58 -8.50 -12.78
CA SER A 270 -0.59 -7.60 -12.75
C SER A 270 -0.69 -6.82 -11.44
N THR A 271 -0.44 -7.48 -10.29
CA THR A 271 -0.44 -6.85 -8.97
C THR A 271 0.62 -5.74 -8.86
N ASN A 272 1.80 -5.94 -9.46
CA ASN A 272 2.83 -4.90 -9.50
C ASN A 272 2.41 -3.69 -10.34
N PHE A 273 1.65 -3.88 -11.42
CA PHE A 273 1.11 -2.76 -12.20
C PHE A 273 -0.01 -2.00 -11.50
N VAL A 274 -0.73 -2.61 -10.56
CA VAL A 274 -1.70 -1.92 -9.69
C VAL A 274 -1.04 -0.77 -8.91
N VAL A 275 0.28 -0.81 -8.70
CA VAL A 275 1.04 0.30 -8.10
C VAL A 275 0.83 1.62 -8.84
N LEU A 276 0.59 1.60 -10.14
CA LEU A 276 0.27 2.80 -10.92
C LEU A 276 -1.00 3.52 -10.40
N ILE A 277 -1.99 2.76 -9.93
CA ILE A 277 -3.22 3.31 -9.34
C ILE A 277 -2.97 3.73 -7.88
N THR A 278 -2.31 2.86 -7.09
CA THR A 278 -2.07 3.13 -5.67
C THR A 278 -1.13 4.30 -5.43
N PHE A 279 -0.24 4.60 -6.38
CA PHE A 279 0.62 5.78 -6.34
C PHE A 279 -0.18 7.08 -6.21
N PHE A 280 -1.35 7.16 -6.84
CA PHE A 280 -2.25 8.31 -6.72
C PHE A 280 -3.20 8.20 -5.52
N ALA A 281 -3.60 6.99 -5.12
CA ALA A 281 -4.53 6.77 -4.02
C ALA A 281 -3.87 6.99 -2.63
N THR A 282 -2.62 6.57 -2.46
CA THR A 282 -1.93 6.59 -1.16
C THR A 282 -1.76 8.00 -0.57
N PRO A 283 -1.29 9.03 -1.32
CA PRO A 283 -1.18 10.38 -0.78
C PRO A 283 -2.53 10.95 -0.33
N VAL A 284 -3.59 10.67 -1.10
CA VAL A 284 -4.95 11.10 -0.75
C VAL A 284 -5.36 10.50 0.59
N THR A 285 -5.22 9.19 0.74
CA THR A 285 -5.61 8.47 1.97
C THR A 285 -4.87 8.98 3.20
N THR A 286 -3.56 9.23 3.08
CA THR A 286 -2.72 9.69 4.20
C THR A 286 -3.09 11.10 4.69
N MET A 287 -3.61 11.96 3.82
CA MET A 287 -4.03 13.32 4.18
C MET A 287 -5.43 13.36 4.82
N LEU A 288 -6.29 12.38 4.54
CA LEU A 288 -7.68 12.40 4.99
C LEU A 288 -7.83 12.18 6.50
N PHE A 289 -7.04 11.29 7.09
CA PHE A 289 -7.15 11.02 8.53
C PHE A 289 -6.87 12.27 9.39
N PRO A 290 -5.75 13.02 9.22
CA PRO A 290 -5.52 14.26 9.94
C PRO A 290 -6.57 15.34 9.65
N ALA A 291 -7.10 15.39 8.42
CA ALA A 291 -8.14 16.36 8.06
C ALA A 291 -9.42 16.13 8.88
N PHE A 292 -9.88 14.87 8.96
CA PHE A 292 -11.06 14.54 9.75
C PHE A 292 -10.85 14.62 11.26
N SER A 293 -9.64 14.35 11.75
CA SER A 293 -9.32 14.40 13.19
C SER A 293 -9.29 15.81 13.77
N LYS A 294 -9.15 16.83 12.93
CA LYS A 294 -9.15 18.24 13.35
C LYS A 294 -10.55 18.83 13.52
N LEU A 295 -11.58 18.16 13.03
CA LEU A 295 -12.95 18.62 13.03
C LEU A 295 -13.73 17.98 14.19
N ASP A 296 -14.50 18.78 14.91
CA ASP A 296 -15.42 18.31 15.94
C ASP A 296 -16.84 18.29 15.36
N PHE A 297 -17.41 17.10 15.19
CA PHE A 297 -18.75 16.95 14.65
C PHE A 297 -19.80 17.73 15.46
N ALA A 298 -19.66 17.76 16.78
CA ALA A 298 -20.63 18.44 17.65
C ALA A 298 -20.69 19.96 17.42
N LYS A 299 -19.59 20.56 16.95
CA LYS A 299 -19.47 22.00 16.71
C LYS A 299 -19.48 22.38 15.23
N GLU A 300 -19.00 21.49 14.36
CA GLU A 300 -18.66 21.76 12.96
C GLU A 300 -19.29 20.74 12.01
N GLY A 301 -20.50 20.24 12.31
CA GLY A 301 -21.13 19.15 11.55
C GLY A 301 -21.33 19.46 10.05
N GLU A 302 -21.68 20.70 9.66
CA GLU A 302 -21.77 21.11 8.26
C GLU A 302 -20.41 21.12 7.57
N LEU A 303 -19.36 21.60 8.27
CA LEU A 303 -18.02 21.60 7.74
C LEU A 303 -17.52 20.17 7.54
N LEU A 304 -17.77 19.27 8.49
CA LEU A 304 -17.44 17.84 8.38
C LEU A 304 -18.13 17.20 7.17
N LYS A 305 -19.42 17.52 6.94
CA LYS A 305 -20.16 17.04 5.77
C LYS A 305 -19.51 17.49 4.47
N ASN A 306 -19.20 18.78 4.35
CA ASN A 306 -18.56 19.34 3.16
C ASN A 306 -17.18 18.73 2.93
N VAL A 307 -16.36 18.60 3.97
CA VAL A 307 -15.03 17.98 3.89
C VAL A 307 -15.14 16.51 3.46
N PHE A 308 -16.11 15.75 3.96
CA PHE A 308 -16.32 14.37 3.52
C PHE A 308 -16.74 14.29 2.05
N GLN A 309 -17.73 15.08 1.62
CA GLN A 309 -18.17 15.10 0.22
C GLN A 309 -17.05 15.51 -0.72
N PHE A 310 -16.27 16.53 -0.38
CA PHE A 310 -15.09 16.94 -1.14
C PHE A 310 -14.01 15.85 -1.16
N SER A 311 -13.78 15.19 -0.03
CA SER A 311 -12.79 14.09 0.02
C SER A 311 -13.17 12.95 -0.90
N VAL A 312 -14.45 12.55 -0.96
CA VAL A 312 -14.92 11.52 -1.89
C VAL A 312 -14.82 11.98 -3.34
N LYS A 313 -15.31 13.20 -3.65
CA LYS A 313 -15.30 13.75 -5.01
C LYS A 313 -13.89 13.87 -5.58
N TYR A 314 -12.95 14.50 -4.84
CA TYR A 314 -11.60 14.72 -5.35
C TYR A 314 -10.75 13.46 -5.35
N SER A 315 -10.94 12.54 -4.40
CA SER A 315 -10.33 11.21 -4.47
C SER A 315 -10.80 10.47 -5.72
N ALA A 316 -12.10 10.52 -6.00
CA ALA A 316 -12.67 9.90 -7.19
C ALA A 316 -12.18 10.55 -8.49
N LEU A 317 -12.10 11.88 -8.57
CA LEU A 317 -11.60 12.62 -9.73
C LEU A 317 -10.13 12.30 -10.06
N ILE A 318 -9.35 11.84 -9.10
CA ILE A 318 -7.96 11.44 -9.31
C ILE A 318 -7.87 9.93 -9.60
N VAL A 319 -8.42 9.10 -8.72
CA VAL A 319 -8.19 7.65 -8.76
C VAL A 319 -9.00 6.97 -9.85
N VAL A 320 -10.26 7.34 -10.07
CA VAL A 320 -11.14 6.66 -11.03
C VAL A 320 -10.68 6.84 -12.48
N PRO A 321 -10.33 8.05 -12.97
CA PRO A 321 -9.79 8.20 -14.32
C PRO A 321 -8.48 7.45 -14.52
N VAL A 322 -7.57 7.49 -13.54
CA VAL A 322 -6.31 6.72 -13.60
C VAL A 322 -6.61 5.22 -13.68
N THR A 323 -7.61 4.75 -12.95
CA THR A 323 -8.01 3.34 -12.98
C THR A 323 -8.50 2.92 -14.37
N PHE A 324 -9.39 3.69 -15.01
CA PHE A 324 -9.86 3.39 -16.36
C PHE A 324 -8.75 3.55 -17.42
N LEU A 325 -7.82 4.49 -17.23
CA LEU A 325 -6.65 4.61 -18.09
C LEU A 325 -5.76 3.36 -17.99
N VAL A 326 -5.46 2.89 -16.78
CA VAL A 326 -4.68 1.66 -16.56
C VAL A 326 -5.39 0.45 -17.16
N MET A 327 -6.72 0.35 -17.01
CA MET A 327 -7.51 -0.72 -17.64
C MET A 327 -7.40 -0.68 -19.16
N ALA A 328 -7.58 0.49 -19.78
CA ALA A 328 -7.51 0.64 -21.24
C ALA A 328 -6.11 0.36 -21.82
N LEU A 329 -5.07 0.67 -21.05
CA LEU A 329 -3.67 0.49 -21.44
C LEU A 329 -3.04 -0.81 -20.90
N ALA A 330 -3.80 -1.69 -20.25
CA ALA A 330 -3.26 -2.90 -19.62
C ALA A 330 -2.51 -3.79 -20.63
N HIS A 331 -3.09 -4.03 -21.81
CA HIS A 331 -2.46 -4.86 -22.83
C HIS A 331 -1.16 -4.23 -23.37
N PRO A 332 -1.14 -3.02 -23.99
CA PRO A 332 0.09 -2.45 -24.50
C PRO A 332 1.13 -2.21 -23.38
N GLY A 333 0.71 -1.85 -22.17
CA GLY A 333 1.60 -1.60 -21.05
C GLY A 333 2.39 -2.84 -20.60
N ILE A 334 1.75 -3.99 -20.53
CA ILE A 334 2.39 -5.25 -20.13
C ILE A 334 3.19 -5.84 -21.30
N PHE A 335 2.62 -5.83 -22.51
CA PHE A 335 3.27 -6.43 -23.67
C PHE A 335 4.54 -5.67 -24.12
N ILE A 336 4.63 -4.37 -23.93
CA ILE A 336 5.88 -3.60 -24.18
C ILE A 336 7.05 -4.12 -23.35
N LEU A 337 6.78 -4.46 -22.09
CA LEU A 337 7.84 -4.85 -21.15
C LEU A 337 8.17 -6.34 -21.21
N PHE A 338 7.17 -7.18 -21.49
CA PHE A 338 7.30 -8.63 -21.33
C PHE A 338 6.90 -9.45 -22.56
N GLY A 339 6.39 -8.81 -23.62
CA GLY A 339 5.86 -9.54 -24.78
C GLY A 339 4.73 -10.49 -24.36
N SER A 340 4.71 -11.66 -24.97
CA SER A 340 3.72 -12.73 -24.68
C SER A 340 4.04 -13.59 -23.46
N LYS A 341 5.03 -13.21 -22.65
CA LYS A 341 5.50 -14.01 -21.50
C LYS A 341 4.45 -14.16 -20.39
N TYR A 342 3.59 -13.16 -20.21
CA TYR A 342 2.53 -13.13 -19.21
C TYR A 342 1.18 -12.83 -19.87
N PRO A 343 0.60 -13.79 -20.64
CA PRO A 343 -0.56 -13.52 -21.48
C PRO A 343 -1.81 -13.14 -20.70
N GLU A 344 -1.98 -13.67 -19.48
CA GLU A 344 -3.16 -13.40 -18.64
C GLU A 344 -3.03 -12.14 -17.78
N ALA A 345 -1.82 -11.59 -17.67
CA ALA A 345 -1.58 -10.44 -16.80
C ALA A 345 -2.40 -9.18 -17.17
N PRO A 346 -2.65 -8.84 -18.45
CA PRO A 346 -3.54 -7.72 -18.80
C PRO A 346 -4.96 -7.89 -18.28
N LEU A 347 -5.54 -9.08 -18.43
CA LEU A 347 -6.88 -9.39 -17.93
C LEU A 347 -6.92 -9.29 -16.40
N PHE A 348 -5.94 -9.87 -15.71
CA PHE A 348 -5.85 -9.80 -14.25
C PHE A 348 -5.69 -8.35 -13.76
N LEU A 349 -4.92 -7.52 -14.47
CA LEU A 349 -4.77 -6.11 -14.14
C LEU A 349 -6.10 -5.35 -14.27
N VAL A 350 -6.85 -5.57 -15.36
CA VAL A 350 -8.16 -4.96 -15.54
C VAL A 350 -9.11 -5.37 -14.41
N LEU A 351 -9.20 -6.65 -14.09
CA LEU A 351 -10.08 -7.15 -13.04
C LEU A 351 -9.70 -6.65 -11.64
N GLN A 352 -8.41 -6.62 -11.29
CA GLN A 352 -7.92 -6.08 -10.01
C GLN A 352 -8.20 -4.58 -9.87
N SER A 353 -8.13 -3.86 -10.99
CA SER A 353 -8.37 -2.41 -11.01
C SER A 353 -9.80 -2.05 -10.64
N VAL A 354 -10.79 -2.96 -10.80
CA VAL A 354 -12.21 -2.72 -10.43
C VAL A 354 -12.35 -2.30 -8.97
N ALA A 355 -11.52 -2.83 -8.06
CA ALA A 355 -11.56 -2.48 -6.63
C ALA A 355 -11.37 -0.97 -6.38
N TYR A 356 -10.63 -0.28 -7.23
CA TYR A 356 -10.35 1.15 -7.08
C TYR A 356 -11.49 2.05 -7.56
N LEU A 357 -12.45 1.52 -8.32
CA LEU A 357 -13.66 2.23 -8.72
C LEU A 357 -14.56 2.53 -7.50
N PHE A 358 -14.47 1.73 -6.44
CA PHE A 358 -15.18 2.00 -5.18
C PHE A 358 -14.73 3.30 -4.49
N THR A 359 -13.64 3.92 -4.95
CA THR A 359 -13.26 5.27 -4.52
C THR A 359 -14.35 6.28 -4.81
N ALA A 360 -15.10 6.13 -5.89
CA ALA A 360 -16.25 6.98 -6.24
C ALA A 360 -17.36 6.95 -5.19
N ILE A 361 -17.44 5.88 -4.41
CA ILE A 361 -18.41 5.75 -3.32
C ILE A 361 -17.77 5.85 -1.93
N GLY A 362 -16.57 6.44 -1.85
CA GLY A 362 -15.95 6.83 -0.60
C GLY A 362 -15.13 5.75 0.11
N SER A 363 -14.67 4.71 -0.58
CA SER A 363 -13.85 3.64 0.03
C SER A 363 -12.59 4.16 0.72
N LEU A 364 -11.96 5.22 0.18
CA LEU A 364 -10.77 5.83 0.78
C LEU A 364 -11.10 6.80 1.94
N SER A 365 -12.32 7.33 1.98
CA SER A 365 -12.71 8.41 2.92
C SER A 365 -13.44 7.89 4.16
N ALA A 366 -14.27 6.84 4.02
CA ALA A 366 -15.18 6.40 5.08
C ALA A 366 -14.45 5.91 6.34
N GLY A 367 -13.45 5.05 6.20
CA GLY A 367 -12.66 4.56 7.33
C GLY A 367 -11.86 5.66 8.02
N ASN A 368 -11.33 6.62 7.23
CA ASN A 368 -10.59 7.76 7.76
C ASN A 368 -11.48 8.72 8.56
N LEU A 369 -12.73 8.95 8.11
CA LEU A 369 -13.71 9.73 8.86
C LEU A 369 -14.06 9.05 10.19
N ILE A 370 -14.41 7.76 10.17
CA ILE A 370 -14.79 7.00 11.37
C ILE A 370 -13.65 7.00 12.40
N ASN A 371 -12.41 6.76 11.95
CA ASN A 371 -11.23 6.79 12.83
C ASN A 371 -10.91 8.21 13.31
N GLY A 372 -10.99 9.20 12.43
CA GLY A 372 -10.71 10.61 12.75
C GLY A 372 -11.67 11.17 13.81
N GLN A 373 -12.92 10.70 13.82
CA GLN A 373 -13.92 11.07 14.82
C GLN A 373 -13.89 10.16 16.07
N GLY A 374 -12.87 9.30 16.23
CA GLY A 374 -12.64 8.49 17.44
C GLY A 374 -13.42 7.18 17.50
N PHE A 375 -14.20 6.79 16.49
CA PHE A 375 -14.97 5.55 16.49
C PHE A 375 -14.14 4.33 16.08
N THR A 376 -12.94 4.19 16.63
CA THR A 376 -11.97 3.14 16.30
C THR A 376 -12.49 1.72 16.55
N LYS A 377 -13.32 1.54 17.59
CA LYS A 377 -13.98 0.25 17.89
C LYS A 377 -14.93 -0.17 16.76
N TYR A 378 -15.67 0.79 16.19
CA TYR A 378 -16.54 0.50 15.05
C TYR A 378 -15.73 0.13 13.81
N ASN A 379 -14.63 0.82 13.54
CA ASN A 379 -13.75 0.48 12.44
C ASN A 379 -13.11 -0.91 12.63
N LEU A 380 -12.75 -1.31 13.85
CA LEU A 380 -12.32 -2.67 14.16
C LEU A 380 -13.42 -3.70 13.84
N MET A 381 -14.67 -3.42 14.19
CA MET A 381 -15.81 -4.28 13.85
C MET A 381 -15.98 -4.44 12.33
N LEU A 382 -15.79 -3.36 11.55
CA LEU A 382 -15.81 -3.43 10.09
C LEU A 382 -14.65 -4.28 9.55
N THR A 383 -13.48 -4.20 10.15
CA THR A 383 -12.34 -5.06 9.80
C THR A 383 -12.64 -6.53 10.08
N ILE A 384 -13.21 -6.83 11.25
CA ILE A 384 -13.64 -8.20 11.60
C ILE A 384 -14.67 -8.72 10.60
N LEU A 385 -15.65 -7.89 10.20
CA LEU A 385 -16.64 -8.26 9.18
C LEU A 385 -15.95 -8.57 7.84
N THR A 386 -14.99 -7.74 7.41
CA THR A 386 -14.23 -7.98 6.18
C THR A 386 -13.47 -9.30 6.23
N VAL A 387 -12.85 -9.63 7.36
CA VAL A 387 -12.13 -10.90 7.54
C VAL A 387 -13.10 -12.09 7.57
N ALA A 388 -14.21 -11.97 8.29
CA ALA A 388 -15.21 -13.04 8.42
C ALA A 388 -15.87 -13.39 7.07
N VAL A 389 -16.06 -12.39 6.21
CA VAL A 389 -16.56 -12.59 4.83
C VAL A 389 -15.43 -13.03 3.91
N GLY A 390 -14.26 -12.41 4.00
CA GLY A 390 -13.15 -12.61 3.09
C GLY A 390 -12.53 -14.01 3.17
N PHE A 391 -12.44 -14.56 4.37
CA PHE A 391 -11.88 -15.89 4.59
C PHE A 391 -12.66 -16.98 3.81
N PRO A 392 -13.98 -17.21 4.05
CA PRO A 392 -14.74 -18.21 3.31
C PRO A 392 -14.94 -17.84 1.84
N LEU A 393 -15.13 -16.55 1.52
CA LEU A 393 -15.33 -16.09 0.15
C LEU A 393 -14.11 -16.40 -0.72
N SER A 394 -12.91 -16.07 -0.24
CA SER A 394 -11.69 -16.35 -1.01
C SER A 394 -11.47 -17.84 -1.21
N PHE A 395 -11.70 -18.65 -0.16
CA PHE A 395 -11.56 -20.09 -0.25
C PHE A 395 -12.48 -20.70 -1.32
N VAL A 396 -13.78 -20.37 -1.27
CA VAL A 396 -14.77 -20.86 -2.24
C VAL A 396 -14.50 -20.35 -3.64
N MET A 397 -14.22 -19.04 -3.79
CA MET A 397 -13.99 -18.43 -5.10
C MET A 397 -12.71 -18.93 -5.76
N VAL A 398 -11.64 -19.11 -5.00
CA VAL A 398 -10.38 -19.64 -5.57
C VAL A 398 -10.54 -21.12 -5.92
N PHE A 399 -11.24 -21.90 -5.11
CA PHE A 399 -11.52 -23.30 -5.42
C PHE A 399 -12.29 -23.46 -6.73
N GLN A 400 -13.29 -22.62 -6.99
CA GLN A 400 -14.15 -22.75 -8.18
C GLN A 400 -13.56 -22.06 -9.43
N PHE A 401 -12.93 -20.89 -9.28
CA PHE A 401 -12.55 -20.02 -10.38
C PHE A 401 -11.05 -19.66 -10.42
N GLY A 402 -10.23 -20.31 -9.60
CA GLY A 402 -8.79 -20.05 -9.56
C GLY A 402 -8.45 -18.59 -9.27
N ILE A 403 -7.52 -18.03 -10.04
CA ILE A 403 -7.05 -16.64 -9.87
C ILE A 403 -8.15 -15.62 -10.11
N ILE A 404 -9.03 -15.85 -11.08
CA ILE A 404 -10.17 -14.94 -11.33
C ILE A 404 -11.06 -14.88 -10.10
N GLY A 405 -11.33 -16.04 -9.46
CA GLY A 405 -12.06 -16.10 -8.21
C GLY A 405 -11.39 -15.34 -7.08
N LEU A 406 -10.06 -15.42 -6.97
CA LEU A 406 -9.30 -14.62 -6.01
C LEU A 406 -9.47 -13.12 -6.23
N ILE A 407 -9.35 -12.68 -7.49
CA ILE A 407 -9.49 -11.26 -7.84
C ILE A 407 -10.90 -10.76 -7.52
N VAL A 408 -11.94 -11.53 -7.85
CA VAL A 408 -13.32 -11.17 -7.51
C VAL A 408 -13.52 -11.11 -6.00
N ALA A 409 -13.01 -12.09 -5.26
CA ALA A 409 -13.09 -12.10 -3.80
C ALA A 409 -12.40 -10.87 -3.19
N THR A 410 -11.14 -10.59 -3.58
CA THR A 410 -10.37 -9.46 -3.04
C THR A 410 -10.98 -8.11 -3.41
N SER A 411 -11.56 -7.98 -4.60
CA SER A 411 -12.20 -6.74 -5.07
C SER A 411 -13.54 -6.47 -4.38
N THR A 412 -14.27 -7.51 -3.96
CA THR A 412 -15.64 -7.36 -3.44
C THR A 412 -15.76 -7.50 -1.93
N VAL A 413 -14.80 -8.13 -1.26
CA VAL A 413 -14.84 -8.40 0.19
C VAL A 413 -15.03 -7.15 1.05
N GLY A 414 -14.51 -6.01 0.62
CA GLY A 414 -14.66 -4.73 1.31
C GLY A 414 -16.03 -4.06 1.15
N VAL A 415 -16.85 -4.51 0.19
CA VAL A 415 -18.12 -3.85 -0.15
C VAL A 415 -19.12 -3.89 1.02
N PRO A 416 -19.37 -5.03 1.69
CA PRO A 416 -20.26 -5.05 2.86
C PRO A 416 -19.81 -4.07 3.94
N SER A 417 -18.52 -4.08 4.30
CA SER A 417 -17.96 -3.18 5.32
C SER A 417 -18.09 -1.72 4.90
N LEU A 418 -17.89 -1.40 3.63
CA LEU A 418 -18.08 -0.05 3.11
C LEU A 418 -19.55 0.40 3.23
N LEU A 419 -20.51 -0.44 2.88
CA LEU A 419 -21.94 -0.13 3.00
C LEU A 419 -22.33 0.11 4.47
N PHE A 420 -21.84 -0.73 5.40
CA PHE A 420 -22.07 -0.50 6.84
C PHE A 420 -21.40 0.79 7.32
N ALA A 421 -20.17 1.09 6.86
CA ALA A 421 -19.48 2.34 7.17
C ALA A 421 -20.29 3.57 6.71
N LEU A 422 -20.79 3.57 5.47
CA LEU A 422 -21.61 4.65 4.93
C LEU A 422 -22.94 4.81 5.66
N ARG A 423 -23.59 3.69 6.02
CA ARG A 423 -24.81 3.71 6.84
C ARG A 423 -24.53 4.30 8.23
N PHE A 424 -23.42 3.93 8.84
CA PHE A 424 -22.99 4.48 10.14
C PHE A 424 -22.74 5.98 10.04
N ILE A 425 -22.01 6.44 9.03
CA ILE A 425 -21.71 7.85 8.77
C ILE A 425 -23.00 8.64 8.59
N LYS A 426 -23.94 8.13 7.78
CA LYS A 426 -25.24 8.77 7.58
C LYS A 426 -26.06 8.86 8.88
N LYS A 427 -26.08 7.77 9.66
CA LYS A 427 -26.86 7.72 10.91
C LYS A 427 -26.30 8.63 12.00
N ASN A 428 -24.98 8.66 12.20
CA ASN A 428 -24.36 9.35 13.33
C ASN A 428 -23.94 10.78 13.02
N PHE A 429 -23.60 11.09 11.76
CA PHE A 429 -23.12 12.41 11.36
C PHE A 429 -24.05 13.13 10.38
N GLY A 430 -25.14 12.50 9.92
CA GLY A 430 -26.03 13.09 8.92
C GLY A 430 -25.37 13.31 7.55
N VAL A 431 -24.18 12.71 7.33
CA VAL A 431 -23.37 12.92 6.15
C VAL A 431 -23.64 11.82 5.12
N SER A 432 -23.79 12.19 3.86
CA SER A 432 -23.97 11.26 2.75
C SER A 432 -23.04 11.63 1.59
N ILE A 433 -22.83 10.64 0.72
CA ILE A 433 -22.08 10.82 -0.52
C ILE A 433 -22.87 11.68 -1.48
N ASP A 434 -22.18 12.49 -2.29
CA ASP A 434 -22.75 13.11 -3.47
C ASP A 434 -22.78 12.10 -4.64
N TRP A 435 -23.84 11.31 -4.70
CA TRP A 435 -24.06 10.30 -5.75
C TRP A 435 -24.03 10.88 -7.15
N HIS A 436 -24.51 12.13 -7.31
CA HIS A 436 -24.55 12.78 -8.61
C HIS A 436 -23.15 13.02 -9.17
N SER A 437 -22.25 13.56 -8.36
CA SER A 437 -20.84 13.71 -8.74
C SER A 437 -20.16 12.36 -8.97
N SER A 438 -20.40 11.37 -8.09
CA SER A 438 -19.79 10.04 -8.20
C SER A 438 -20.18 9.32 -9.50
N ILE A 439 -21.46 9.32 -9.87
CA ILE A 439 -21.94 8.71 -11.11
C ILE A 439 -21.36 9.42 -12.33
N LYS A 440 -21.30 10.74 -12.33
CA LYS A 440 -20.71 11.52 -13.43
C LYS A 440 -19.22 11.20 -13.62
N ILE A 441 -18.46 11.09 -12.51
CA ILE A 441 -17.03 10.74 -12.56
C ILE A 441 -16.86 9.34 -13.16
N LEU A 442 -17.62 8.36 -12.67
CA LEU A 442 -17.59 6.98 -13.19
C LEU A 442 -17.96 6.93 -14.68
N PHE A 443 -19.03 7.63 -15.06
CA PHE A 443 -19.48 7.67 -16.44
C PHE A 443 -18.45 8.33 -17.37
N SER A 444 -17.96 9.51 -16.99
CA SER A 444 -16.97 10.24 -17.81
C SER A 444 -15.67 9.45 -17.96
N SER A 445 -15.18 8.85 -16.87
CA SER A 445 -13.97 8.03 -16.90
C SER A 445 -14.17 6.73 -17.66
N GLY A 446 -15.29 6.05 -17.45
CA GLY A 446 -15.62 4.78 -18.11
C GLY A 446 -15.78 4.96 -19.61
N LEU A 447 -16.54 5.98 -20.03
CA LEU A 447 -16.71 6.28 -21.46
C LEU A 447 -15.38 6.66 -22.13
N SER A 448 -14.53 7.43 -21.44
CA SER A 448 -13.19 7.75 -21.94
C SER A 448 -12.30 6.52 -22.05
N GLY A 449 -12.38 5.61 -21.06
CA GLY A 449 -11.67 4.33 -21.09
C GLY A 449 -12.12 3.45 -22.26
N LEU A 450 -13.42 3.35 -22.51
CA LEU A 450 -13.99 2.60 -23.64
C LEU A 450 -13.58 3.20 -24.98
N LEU A 451 -13.67 4.52 -25.14
CA LEU A 451 -13.22 5.20 -26.36
C LEU A 451 -11.74 4.95 -26.61
N THR A 452 -10.91 5.02 -25.57
CA THR A 452 -9.49 4.72 -25.69
C THR A 452 -9.26 3.27 -26.10
N TYR A 453 -9.89 2.32 -25.43
CA TYR A 453 -9.77 0.89 -25.74
C TYR A 453 -10.15 0.58 -27.19
N PHE A 454 -11.32 1.05 -27.65
CA PHE A 454 -11.75 0.85 -29.04
C PHE A 454 -10.85 1.54 -30.05
N SER A 455 -10.36 2.75 -29.75
CA SER A 455 -9.41 3.44 -30.65
C SER A 455 -8.10 2.68 -30.78
N LEU A 456 -7.61 2.09 -29.66
CA LEU A 456 -6.37 1.30 -29.67
C LEU A 456 -6.56 -0.06 -30.36
N SER A 457 -7.74 -0.68 -30.29
CA SER A 457 -8.03 -1.95 -30.97
C SER A 457 -7.99 -1.84 -32.50
N LEU A 458 -8.12 -0.62 -33.04
CA LEU A 458 -7.99 -0.35 -34.48
C LEU A 458 -6.52 -0.19 -34.92
N LEU A 459 -5.60 -0.04 -33.98
CA LEU A 459 -4.19 0.14 -34.26
C LEU A 459 -3.45 -1.21 -34.25
N PRO A 460 -2.47 -1.44 -35.14
CA PRO A 460 -1.68 -2.66 -35.12
C PRO A 460 -0.86 -2.76 -33.82
N SER A 461 -0.64 -3.99 -33.35
CA SER A 461 0.08 -4.30 -32.10
C SER A 461 1.21 -5.32 -32.24
N SER A 462 1.68 -5.55 -33.48
CA SER A 462 2.62 -6.63 -33.79
C SER A 462 4.08 -6.29 -33.51
N SER A 463 4.44 -5.00 -33.34
CA SER A 463 5.80 -4.57 -33.06
C SER A 463 5.90 -3.71 -31.79
N LEU A 464 7.10 -3.68 -31.16
CA LEU A 464 7.37 -2.84 -30.00
C LEU A 464 7.06 -1.35 -30.27
N LEU A 465 7.42 -0.85 -31.46
CA LEU A 465 7.16 0.54 -31.84
C LEU A 465 5.66 0.83 -31.87
N GLN A 466 4.86 -0.12 -32.41
CA GLN A 466 3.40 0.01 -32.46
C GLN A 466 2.78 -0.01 -31.04
N LEU A 467 3.28 -0.84 -30.13
CA LEU A 467 2.84 -0.84 -28.75
C LEU A 467 3.20 0.48 -28.02
N PHE A 468 4.39 1.05 -28.28
CA PHE A 468 4.75 2.37 -27.77
C PHE A 468 3.84 3.47 -28.32
N THR A 469 3.52 3.41 -29.62
CA THR A 469 2.56 4.36 -30.21
C THR A 469 1.20 4.20 -29.59
N GLN A 470 0.71 2.96 -29.37
CA GLN A 470 -0.55 2.70 -28.66
C GLN A 470 -0.56 3.32 -27.24
N LEU A 471 0.54 3.21 -26.46
CA LEU A 471 0.62 3.83 -25.14
C LEU A 471 0.49 5.36 -25.21
N ILE A 472 1.27 6.00 -26.08
CA ILE A 472 1.26 7.46 -26.20
C ILE A 472 -0.10 7.95 -26.68
N PHE A 473 -0.63 7.37 -27.78
CA PHE A 473 -1.94 7.74 -28.31
C PHE A 473 -3.06 7.43 -27.32
N GLY A 474 -2.97 6.31 -26.59
CA GLY A 474 -3.95 5.95 -25.59
C GLY A 474 -4.03 6.95 -24.44
N VAL A 475 -2.88 7.40 -23.92
CA VAL A 475 -2.85 8.48 -22.91
C VAL A 475 -3.45 9.79 -23.44
N ILE A 476 -3.12 10.16 -24.68
CA ILE A 476 -3.62 11.39 -25.30
C ILE A 476 -5.13 11.30 -25.54
N ILE A 477 -5.60 10.20 -26.14
CA ILE A 477 -7.04 9.99 -26.43
C ILE A 477 -7.82 9.99 -25.11
N PHE A 478 -7.33 9.27 -24.09
CA PHE A 478 -7.98 9.24 -22.77
C PHE A 478 -8.05 10.63 -22.15
N ALA A 479 -6.94 11.38 -22.14
CA ALA A 479 -6.89 12.72 -21.55
C ALA A 479 -7.87 13.68 -22.25
N ILE A 480 -7.87 13.71 -23.57
CA ILE A 480 -8.76 14.56 -24.36
C ILE A 480 -10.23 14.16 -24.15
N SER A 481 -10.56 12.89 -24.30
CA SER A 481 -11.93 12.40 -24.13
C SER A 481 -12.45 12.60 -22.71
N PHE A 482 -11.60 12.35 -21.68
CA PHE A 482 -11.99 12.56 -20.29
C PHE A 482 -12.28 14.04 -19.99
N VAL A 483 -11.46 14.96 -20.46
CA VAL A 483 -11.68 16.40 -20.28
C VAL A 483 -12.97 16.82 -20.99
N LEU A 484 -13.15 16.44 -22.26
CA LEU A 484 -14.33 16.80 -23.04
C LEU A 484 -15.62 16.24 -22.41
N ILE A 485 -15.65 14.96 -22.09
CA ILE A 485 -16.82 14.32 -21.50
C ILE A 485 -17.10 14.91 -20.10
N SER A 486 -16.06 15.19 -19.30
CA SER A 486 -16.23 15.79 -17.98
C SER A 486 -16.80 17.21 -18.03
N ILE A 487 -16.50 17.97 -19.08
CA ILE A 487 -17.09 19.29 -19.32
C ILE A 487 -18.56 19.14 -19.74
N ILE A 488 -18.85 18.30 -20.73
CA ILE A 488 -20.22 18.07 -21.24
C ILE A 488 -21.16 17.56 -20.13
N THR A 489 -20.70 16.62 -19.32
CA THR A 489 -21.46 16.06 -18.19
C THR A 489 -21.52 16.97 -16.97
N ARG A 490 -20.78 18.10 -16.98
CA ARG A 490 -20.56 18.97 -15.81
C ARG A 490 -20.03 18.21 -14.60
N THR A 491 -19.15 17.27 -14.83
CA THR A 491 -18.42 16.54 -13.77
C THR A 491 -17.44 17.45 -13.06
N ILE A 492 -16.76 18.30 -13.81
CA ILE A 492 -15.89 19.37 -13.32
C ILE A 492 -16.62 20.70 -13.50
N ASN A 493 -16.76 21.48 -12.44
CA ASN A 493 -17.40 22.80 -12.46
C ASN A 493 -16.40 23.92 -12.13
N LYS A 494 -16.82 25.19 -12.25
CA LYS A 494 -15.96 26.37 -11.98
C LYS A 494 -15.41 26.39 -10.55
N THR A 495 -16.22 25.91 -9.59
CA THR A 495 -15.78 25.81 -8.18
C THR A 495 -14.68 24.78 -8.02
N ASP A 496 -14.74 23.66 -8.74
CA ASP A 496 -13.67 22.65 -8.73
C ASP A 496 -12.36 23.20 -9.26
N LEU A 497 -12.39 23.99 -10.35
CA LEU A 497 -11.19 24.62 -10.90
C LEU A 497 -10.56 25.61 -9.91
N THR A 498 -11.39 26.37 -9.20
CA THR A 498 -10.93 27.28 -8.15
C THR A 498 -10.25 26.53 -7.00
N ASN A 499 -10.85 25.44 -6.56
CA ASN A 499 -10.32 24.58 -5.50
C ASN A 499 -9.01 23.90 -5.93
N ILE A 500 -8.95 23.38 -7.15
CA ILE A 500 -7.73 22.76 -7.72
C ILE A 500 -6.61 23.81 -7.80
N ARG A 501 -6.89 25.07 -8.21
CA ARG A 501 -5.89 26.14 -8.20
C ARG A 501 -5.36 26.46 -6.80
N GLN A 502 -6.23 26.44 -5.79
CA GLN A 502 -5.81 26.67 -4.40
C GLN A 502 -4.91 25.54 -3.91
N ILE A 503 -5.28 24.30 -4.19
CA ILE A 503 -4.49 23.11 -3.85
C ILE A 503 -3.15 23.14 -4.60
N ALA A 504 -3.16 23.49 -5.90
CA ALA A 504 -1.96 23.56 -6.74
C ALA A 504 -0.89 24.53 -6.20
N LYS A 505 -1.29 25.62 -5.53
CA LYS A 505 -0.34 26.56 -4.90
C LYS A 505 0.58 25.90 -3.88
N GLY A 506 0.15 24.82 -3.25
CA GLY A 506 0.94 24.04 -2.30
C GLY A 506 2.03 23.16 -2.93
N PHE A 507 1.99 22.93 -4.26
CA PHE A 507 2.90 22.01 -4.96
C PHE A 507 4.18 22.67 -5.52
N GLY A 508 4.49 23.91 -5.13
CA GLY A 508 5.73 24.59 -5.54
C GLY A 508 5.88 24.71 -7.08
N PRO A 509 6.99 24.25 -7.69
CA PRO A 509 7.22 24.38 -9.13
C PRO A 509 6.18 23.68 -10.01
N LEU A 510 5.59 22.57 -9.53
CA LEU A 510 4.54 21.83 -10.23
C LEU A 510 3.24 22.62 -10.35
N SER A 511 3.05 23.67 -9.53
CA SER A 511 1.88 24.53 -9.59
C SER A 511 1.73 25.22 -10.96
N LYS A 512 2.84 25.53 -11.63
CA LYS A 512 2.81 26.14 -12.98
C LYS A 512 2.20 25.20 -14.01
N LEU A 513 2.60 23.93 -14.01
CA LEU A 513 2.06 22.91 -14.92
C LEU A 513 0.58 22.65 -14.65
N LEU A 514 0.21 22.50 -13.37
CA LEU A 514 -1.19 22.30 -12.98
C LEU A 514 -2.06 23.49 -13.38
N ASN A 515 -1.57 24.72 -13.23
CA ASN A 515 -2.30 25.92 -13.65
C ASN A 515 -2.48 26.03 -15.17
N ILE A 516 -1.51 25.57 -15.97
CA ILE A 516 -1.67 25.49 -17.43
C ILE A 516 -2.82 24.53 -17.77
N PHE A 517 -2.88 23.38 -17.12
CA PHE A 517 -3.94 22.39 -17.33
C PHE A 517 -5.32 22.92 -16.91
N VAL A 518 -5.40 23.58 -15.76
CA VAL A 518 -6.62 24.23 -15.26
C VAL A 518 -7.09 25.35 -16.23
N ASN A 519 -6.17 26.17 -16.74
CA ASN A 519 -6.50 27.21 -17.71
C ASN A 519 -7.04 26.65 -19.03
N LEU A 520 -6.46 25.54 -19.51
CA LEU A 520 -6.96 24.84 -20.71
C LEU A 520 -8.40 24.34 -20.51
N ILE A 521 -8.68 23.72 -19.37
CA ILE A 521 -10.05 23.28 -19.03
C ILE A 521 -11.00 24.48 -18.97
N GLU A 522 -10.58 25.60 -18.37
CA GLU A 522 -11.39 26.83 -18.28
C GLU A 522 -11.72 27.41 -19.66
N ILE A 523 -10.75 27.41 -20.58
CA ILE A 523 -10.97 27.85 -21.97
C ILE A 523 -11.98 26.94 -22.66
N LEU A 524 -11.84 25.62 -22.52
CA LEU A 524 -12.76 24.66 -23.10
C LEU A 524 -14.18 24.81 -22.51
N MET A 525 -14.32 25.03 -21.19
CA MET A 525 -15.61 25.31 -20.57
C MET A 525 -16.29 26.56 -21.15
N LYS A 526 -15.51 27.62 -21.45
CA LYS A 526 -16.05 28.83 -22.10
C LYS A 526 -16.54 28.53 -23.51
N ILE A 527 -15.81 27.70 -24.28
CA ILE A 527 -16.21 27.29 -25.63
C ILE A 527 -17.52 26.50 -25.62
N PHE A 528 -17.66 25.56 -24.68
CA PHE A 528 -18.87 24.73 -24.53
C PHE A 528 -20.01 25.42 -23.76
N ARG A 529 -19.84 26.66 -23.33
CA ARG A 529 -20.82 27.45 -22.55
C ARG A 529 -21.31 26.75 -21.27
N VAL A 530 -20.39 26.09 -20.56
CA VAL A 530 -20.66 25.35 -19.31
C VAL A 530 -20.08 26.06 -18.09
#